data_76529a838ac79a55c06c0f042b8e3a04
#
_entry.id   76529a838ac79a55c06c0f042b8e3a04
#
_cell.length_a   1.000
_cell.length_b   1.000
_cell.length_c   1.000
_cell.angle_alpha   90.00
_cell.angle_beta   90.00
_cell.angle_gamma   90.00
#
_symmetry.space_group_name_H-M   'P 1'
#
loop_
_entity.id
_entity.type
_entity.pdbx_description
1 polymer ?
#
loop_
_entity_poly.entity_id
_entity_poly.type
_entity_poly.pdbx_seq_one_letter_code
_entity_poly.pdbx_strand_id
1 'polypeptide(L)'
;MLIKTKAIVLSKLKYRDNDLIVKCFTLHRGVVSYLLRGVMNSKKGNSKIAYFQLLSQLQIEENFRENQSLQTIKDIRLDSSYTSLHTNILKSSIVMFLAEVLSSVLREEEENHQLYNYLETAFLWLDATDEFSNFHLLFLLNLTKHLGFYPDTSDTNQMYFNLNNGLFQSKKEDVYSVSGENLTVLKQLLGTNFDNLNDIKLNSKQRQSFLAMLLLYFELHLGSFKKPKSLQIFNQVFN
;
A
#
# COMPACT_ATOMS: atom_id res chain seq x y z
N MET A 1 0.66 27.78 10.38
CA MET A 1 -0.48 27.25 11.18
C MET A 1 -0.03 25.93 11.81
N LEU A 2 -0.43 25.67 13.07
CA LEU A 2 -0.14 24.39 13.73
C LEU A 2 -1.29 23.43 13.43
N ILE A 3 -0.95 22.25 12.85
CA ILE A 3 -1.93 21.22 12.46
C ILE A 3 -1.55 19.91 13.13
N LYS A 4 -2.56 19.19 13.64
CA LYS A 4 -2.41 17.81 14.12
C LYS A 4 -3.10 16.89 13.13
N THR A 5 -2.40 15.83 12.71
CA THR A 5 -2.92 14.84 11.77
C THR A 5 -2.37 13.45 12.08
N LYS A 6 -3.14 12.42 11.74
CA LYS A 6 -2.62 11.07 11.60
C LYS A 6 -1.89 10.93 10.26
N ALA A 7 -0.88 10.08 10.21
CA ALA A 7 -0.06 9.87 9.02
C ALA A 7 0.48 8.44 8.93
N ILE A 8 0.57 7.91 7.72
CA ILE A 8 1.19 6.62 7.41
C ILE A 8 2.46 6.88 6.59
N VAL A 9 3.58 6.33 7.01
CA VAL A 9 4.88 6.54 6.35
C VAL A 9 4.95 5.75 5.05
N LEU A 10 5.12 6.45 3.91
CA LEU A 10 5.22 5.82 2.59
C LEU A 10 6.67 5.61 2.13
N SER A 11 7.52 6.59 2.36
CA SER A 11 8.93 6.51 1.96
C SER A 11 9.80 7.42 2.80
N LYS A 12 11.11 7.11 2.81
CA LYS A 12 12.14 7.96 3.42
C LYS A 12 13.36 8.01 2.52
N LEU A 13 13.93 9.20 2.37
CA LEU A 13 15.09 9.45 1.54
C LEU A 13 16.12 10.29 2.30
N LYS A 14 17.38 9.83 2.34
CA LYS A 14 18.47 10.65 2.84
C LYS A 14 18.61 11.91 1.97
N TYR A 15 18.65 13.07 2.61
CA TYR A 15 18.77 14.35 1.96
C TYR A 15 19.91 15.14 2.59
N ARG A 16 20.88 15.60 1.78
CA ARG A 16 22.14 16.18 2.26
C ARG A 16 22.87 15.23 3.22
N ASP A 17 23.78 15.75 4.04
CA ASP A 17 24.62 14.91 4.92
C ASP A 17 23.83 14.34 6.10
N ASN A 18 22.93 15.14 6.70
CA ASN A 18 22.32 14.86 7.99
C ASN A 18 20.81 14.94 8.04
N ASP A 19 20.18 15.22 6.90
CA ASP A 19 18.73 15.42 6.79
C ASP A 19 18.04 14.20 6.21
N LEU A 20 16.74 14.06 6.50
CA LEU A 20 15.88 13.04 5.93
C LEU A 20 14.62 13.70 5.37
N ILE A 21 14.23 13.34 4.15
CA ILE A 21 12.90 13.62 3.62
C ILE A 21 12.04 12.39 3.81
N VAL A 22 10.87 12.56 4.43
CA VAL A 22 9.89 11.50 4.65
C VAL A 22 8.59 11.89 3.97
N LYS A 23 8.04 10.99 3.14
CA LYS A 23 6.69 11.14 2.58
C LYS A 23 5.73 10.33 3.43
N CYS A 24 4.62 10.97 3.82
CA CYS A 24 3.55 10.33 4.57
C CYS A 24 2.20 10.56 3.87
N PHE A 25 1.33 9.56 3.88
CA PHE A 25 -0.07 9.74 3.57
C PHE A 25 -0.77 10.20 4.84
N THR A 26 -1.36 11.39 4.81
CA THR A 26 -2.00 12.02 5.97
C THR A 26 -3.51 11.93 5.88
N LEU A 27 -4.18 11.92 7.05
CA LEU A 27 -5.64 11.82 7.11
C LEU A 27 -6.35 13.00 6.42
N HIS A 28 -5.79 14.21 6.52
CA HIS A 28 -6.49 15.44 6.11
C HIS A 28 -5.92 16.13 4.87
N ARG A 29 -4.77 15.67 4.33
CA ARG A 29 -4.11 16.41 3.22
C ARG A 29 -3.40 15.48 2.21
N GLY A 30 -3.84 14.21 2.09
CA GLY A 30 -3.19 13.29 1.18
C GLY A 30 -1.71 13.09 1.48
N VAL A 31 -0.87 13.01 0.46
CA VAL A 31 0.58 12.78 0.61
C VAL A 31 1.30 14.09 0.91
N VAL A 32 2.00 14.12 2.05
CA VAL A 32 2.80 15.27 2.51
C VAL A 32 4.25 14.87 2.66
N SER A 33 5.16 15.72 2.20
CA SER A 33 6.61 15.55 2.34
C SER A 33 7.12 16.37 3.52
N TYR A 34 7.85 15.73 4.44
CA TYR A 34 8.43 16.35 5.63
C TYR A 34 9.94 16.37 5.56
N LEU A 35 10.56 17.52 5.90
CA LEU A 35 12.00 17.66 6.06
C LEU A 35 12.38 17.53 7.53
N LEU A 36 13.16 16.51 7.86
CA LEU A 36 13.73 16.27 9.18
C LEU A 36 15.21 16.69 9.16
N ARG A 37 15.52 17.82 9.79
CA ARG A 37 16.87 18.38 9.79
C ARG A 37 17.74 17.79 10.88
N GLY A 38 18.99 17.47 10.56
CA GLY A 38 20.04 17.07 11.50
C GLY A 38 19.77 15.73 12.23
N VAL A 39 18.82 14.91 11.74
CA VAL A 39 18.38 13.70 12.44
C VAL A 39 19.41 12.56 12.36
N MET A 40 20.31 12.58 11.37
CA MET A 40 21.30 11.52 11.17
C MET A 40 22.51 11.61 12.11
N ASN A 41 22.80 12.77 12.69
CA ASN A 41 24.03 13.02 13.47
C ASN A 41 23.83 13.13 14.98
N SER A 42 22.61 13.10 15.49
CA SER A 42 22.37 13.27 16.92
C SER A 42 21.80 12.00 17.57
N LYS A 43 22.21 11.69 18.82
CA LYS A 43 21.59 10.59 19.57
C LYS A 43 20.07 10.75 19.69
N LYS A 44 19.58 12.00 19.86
CA LYS A 44 18.14 12.32 19.86
C LYS A 44 17.51 12.21 18.48
N GLY A 45 18.25 12.50 17.40
CA GLY A 45 17.82 12.32 16.01
C GLY A 45 17.63 10.86 15.64
N ASN A 46 18.57 10.00 16.02
CA ASN A 46 18.45 8.55 15.80
C ASN A 46 17.19 7.94 16.47
N SER A 47 16.82 8.43 17.65
CA SER A 47 15.56 8.05 18.29
C SER A 47 14.34 8.48 17.48
N LYS A 48 14.37 9.66 16.83
CA LYS A 48 13.26 10.11 15.97
C LYS A 48 13.15 9.34 14.66
N ILE A 49 14.27 8.92 14.07
CA ILE A 49 14.27 8.13 12.82
C ILE A 49 13.54 6.79 13.01
N ALA A 50 13.56 6.22 14.21
CA ALA A 50 12.89 4.97 14.53
C ALA A 50 11.36 5.03 14.32
N TYR A 51 10.75 6.21 14.44
CA TYR A 51 9.32 6.39 14.14
C TYR A 51 9.00 6.25 12.65
N PHE A 52 9.95 6.57 11.78
CA PHE A 52 9.75 6.61 10.34
C PHE A 52 10.13 5.28 9.66
N GLN A 53 9.65 4.17 10.19
CA GLN A 53 9.68 2.90 9.46
C GLN A 53 8.54 2.89 8.43
N LEU A 54 8.71 2.17 7.31
CA LEU A 54 7.69 2.10 6.27
C LEU A 54 6.37 1.60 6.84
N LEU A 55 5.29 2.24 6.47
CA LEU A 55 3.90 2.01 6.90
C LEU A 55 3.65 2.18 8.40
N SER A 56 4.60 2.75 9.19
CA SER A 56 4.31 3.16 10.57
C SER A 56 3.17 4.16 10.60
N GLN A 57 2.29 4.00 11.58
CA GLN A 57 1.17 4.90 11.87
C GLN A 57 1.57 5.91 12.94
N LEU A 58 1.46 7.19 12.61
CA LEU A 58 1.98 8.29 13.39
C LEU A 58 0.89 9.32 13.67
N GLN A 59 1.00 9.98 14.84
CA GLN A 59 0.39 11.26 15.11
C GLN A 59 1.44 12.35 14.94
N ILE A 60 1.20 13.28 14.03
CA ILE A 60 2.13 14.36 13.70
C ILE A 60 1.51 15.70 14.07
N GLU A 61 2.27 16.54 14.77
CA GLU A 61 2.00 17.96 14.92
C GLU A 61 2.97 18.72 14.03
N GLU A 62 2.47 19.44 13.03
CA GLU A 62 3.27 20.10 12.00
C GLU A 62 3.08 21.61 11.97
N ASN A 63 4.13 22.33 11.57
CA ASN A 63 4.05 23.74 11.20
C ASN A 63 3.76 23.82 9.71
N PHE A 64 2.47 23.84 9.36
CA PHE A 64 2.05 23.95 7.96
C PHE A 64 2.30 25.33 7.36
N ARG A 65 2.88 25.33 6.15
CA ARG A 65 3.10 26.53 5.33
C ARG A 65 2.64 26.24 3.89
N GLU A 66 1.66 26.98 3.43
CA GLU A 66 1.01 26.80 2.12
C GLU A 66 1.98 26.81 0.93
N ASN A 67 2.98 27.70 0.99
CA ASN A 67 3.94 27.92 -0.10
C ASN A 67 5.20 27.05 0.00
N GLN A 68 5.19 25.96 0.78
CA GLN A 68 6.33 25.07 0.94
C GLN A 68 5.96 23.63 0.58
N SER A 69 6.69 23.07 -0.36
CA SER A 69 6.57 21.64 -0.72
C SER A 69 7.10 20.70 0.38
N LEU A 70 8.00 21.15 1.22
CA LEU A 70 8.55 20.39 2.36
C LEU A 70 8.08 21.02 3.67
N GLN A 71 7.26 20.30 4.39
CA GLN A 71 6.75 20.73 5.70
C GLN A 71 7.71 20.35 6.84
N THR A 72 7.50 20.92 8.03
CA THR A 72 8.33 20.63 9.21
C THR A 72 7.48 20.06 10.33
N ILE A 73 7.97 18.98 10.94
CA ILE A 73 7.34 18.34 12.10
C ILE A 73 7.82 19.04 13.37
N LYS A 74 6.87 19.45 14.20
CA LYS A 74 7.11 20.00 15.53
C LYS A 74 7.15 18.89 16.58
N ASP A 75 6.15 18.00 16.58
CA ASP A 75 6.06 16.85 17.48
C ASP A 75 5.58 15.61 16.72
N ILE A 76 5.99 14.44 17.21
CA ILE A 76 5.67 13.15 16.62
C ILE A 76 5.55 12.09 17.71
N ARG A 77 4.56 11.22 17.56
CA ARG A 77 4.39 10.00 18.37
C ARG A 77 3.82 8.88 17.51
N LEU A 78 3.98 7.65 17.95
CA LEU A 78 3.29 6.51 17.34
C LEU A 78 1.79 6.65 17.62
N ASP A 79 0.97 6.46 16.60
CA ASP A 79 -0.48 6.27 16.75
C ASP A 79 -0.77 4.81 17.15
N SER A 80 -0.07 3.87 16.50
CA SER A 80 -0.12 2.44 16.80
C SER A 80 1.28 1.85 16.85
N SER A 81 1.52 0.95 17.80
CA SER A 81 2.79 0.22 17.93
C SER A 81 2.62 -1.18 17.36
N TYR A 82 3.32 -1.47 16.28
CA TYR A 82 3.35 -2.80 15.69
C TYR A 82 4.25 -3.75 16.49
N THR A 83 3.81 -5.00 16.61
CA THR A 83 4.52 -6.06 17.32
C THR A 83 5.34 -6.95 16.40
N SER A 84 4.86 -7.18 15.20
CA SER A 84 5.43 -8.13 14.22
C SER A 84 5.72 -7.53 12.85
N LEU A 85 5.04 -6.46 12.46
CA LEU A 85 5.06 -5.92 11.10
C LEU A 85 6.49 -5.57 10.62
N HIS A 86 7.34 -5.05 11.50
CA HIS A 86 8.71 -4.66 11.17
C HIS A 86 9.78 -5.67 11.62
N THR A 87 9.42 -6.67 12.41
CA THR A 87 10.35 -7.67 12.96
C THR A 87 10.26 -9.02 12.29
N ASN A 88 9.08 -9.39 11.77
CA ASN A 88 8.90 -10.59 10.96
C ASN A 88 9.38 -10.33 9.52
N ILE A 89 10.29 -11.14 9.02
CA ILE A 89 10.94 -10.93 7.71
C ILE A 89 9.95 -10.98 6.54
N LEU A 90 8.94 -11.87 6.60
CA LEU A 90 7.91 -11.98 5.57
C LEU A 90 7.00 -10.74 5.57
N LYS A 91 6.53 -10.32 6.74
CA LYS A 91 5.72 -9.10 6.88
C LYS A 91 6.50 -7.86 6.46
N SER A 92 7.77 -7.74 6.82
CA SER A 92 8.63 -6.63 6.39
C SER A 92 8.79 -6.57 4.87
N SER A 93 8.82 -7.72 4.19
CA SER A 93 8.84 -7.78 2.72
C SER A 93 7.54 -7.29 2.12
N ILE A 94 6.37 -7.63 2.72
CA ILE A 94 5.06 -7.08 2.32
C ILE A 94 5.04 -5.56 2.53
N VAL A 95 5.51 -5.08 3.67
CA VAL A 95 5.58 -3.64 4.01
C VAL A 95 6.39 -2.89 2.96
N MET A 96 7.58 -3.37 2.60
CA MET A 96 8.43 -2.73 1.60
C MET A 96 7.74 -2.68 0.23
N PHE A 97 7.15 -3.78 -0.19
CA PHE A 97 6.43 -3.89 -1.46
C PHE A 97 5.22 -2.95 -1.50
N LEU A 98 4.36 -2.98 -0.49
CA LEU A 98 3.16 -2.14 -0.44
C LEU A 98 3.46 -0.65 -0.27
N ALA A 99 4.52 -0.29 0.46
CA ALA A 99 4.94 1.11 0.57
C ALA A 99 5.36 1.69 -0.79
N GLU A 100 6.04 0.90 -1.64
CA GLU A 100 6.36 1.31 -3.01
C GLU A 100 5.11 1.44 -3.89
N VAL A 101 4.16 0.47 -3.81
CA VAL A 101 2.88 0.57 -4.52
C VAL A 101 2.14 1.84 -4.12
N LEU A 102 1.93 2.05 -2.82
CA LEU A 102 1.23 3.22 -2.30
C LEU A 102 1.91 4.53 -2.70
N SER A 103 3.25 4.57 -2.65
CA SER A 103 4.03 5.74 -3.11
C SER A 103 3.83 6.03 -4.60
N SER A 104 3.50 5.02 -5.41
CA SER A 104 3.26 5.16 -6.86
C SER A 104 1.83 5.58 -7.20
N VAL A 105 0.84 5.21 -6.37
CA VAL A 105 -0.59 5.44 -6.67
C VAL A 105 -1.20 6.61 -5.92
N LEU A 106 -0.64 6.97 -4.75
CA LEU A 106 -1.15 8.08 -3.94
C LEU A 106 -0.56 9.41 -4.41
N ARG A 107 -1.41 10.42 -4.52
CA ARG A 107 -1.06 11.76 -4.99
C ARG A 107 -0.96 12.76 -3.85
N GLU A 108 -0.24 13.84 -4.10
CA GLU A 108 -0.18 15.00 -3.22
C GLU A 108 -1.55 15.72 -3.24
N GLU A 109 -1.95 16.26 -2.09
CA GLU A 109 -3.13 17.15 -1.92
C GLU A 109 -4.53 16.50 -2.08
N GLU A 110 -4.63 15.19 -2.26
CA GLU A 110 -5.93 14.50 -2.30
C GLU A 110 -6.29 13.93 -0.92
N GLU A 111 -7.20 14.61 -0.22
CA GLU A 111 -7.80 14.07 1.02
C GLU A 111 -8.68 12.87 0.72
N ASN A 112 -8.42 11.73 1.37
CA ASN A 112 -9.23 10.52 1.22
C ASN A 112 -9.29 9.76 2.56
N HIS A 113 -10.28 10.12 3.37
CA HIS A 113 -10.50 9.51 4.69
C HIS A 113 -10.85 8.03 4.61
N GLN A 114 -11.61 7.61 3.59
CA GLN A 114 -11.98 6.20 3.44
C GLN A 114 -10.75 5.33 3.13
N LEU A 115 -9.89 5.80 2.24
CA LEU A 115 -8.63 5.14 1.95
C LEU A 115 -7.71 5.13 3.17
N TYR A 116 -7.60 6.25 3.89
CA TYR A 116 -6.77 6.30 5.11
C TYR A 116 -7.21 5.25 6.14
N ASN A 117 -8.50 5.18 6.44
CA ASN A 117 -9.06 4.22 7.38
C ASN A 117 -8.88 2.77 6.92
N TYR A 118 -9.01 2.53 5.62
CA TYR A 118 -8.73 1.22 5.03
C TYR A 118 -7.27 0.80 5.26
N LEU A 119 -6.31 1.68 4.97
CA LEU A 119 -4.88 1.41 5.15
C LEU A 119 -4.54 1.18 6.62
N GLU A 120 -5.04 2.05 7.51
CA GLU A 120 -4.86 1.94 8.96
C GLU A 120 -5.31 0.57 9.47
N THR A 121 -6.54 0.16 9.14
CA THR A 121 -7.12 -1.12 9.57
C THR A 121 -6.39 -2.32 8.96
N ALA A 122 -6.05 -2.27 7.67
CA ALA A 122 -5.37 -3.35 6.97
C ALA A 122 -3.98 -3.64 7.57
N PHE A 123 -3.21 -2.61 7.92
CA PHE A 123 -1.89 -2.82 8.52
C PHE A 123 -1.96 -3.30 9.97
N LEU A 124 -2.96 -2.88 10.74
CA LEU A 124 -3.22 -3.44 12.06
C LEU A 124 -3.59 -4.93 11.98
N TRP A 125 -4.44 -5.30 11.03
CA TRP A 125 -4.78 -6.70 10.79
C TRP A 125 -3.54 -7.52 10.40
N LEU A 126 -2.70 -7.01 9.48
CA LEU A 126 -1.46 -7.68 9.08
C LEU A 126 -0.50 -7.87 10.26
N ASP A 127 -0.40 -6.89 11.16
CA ASP A 127 0.43 -7.00 12.35
C ASP A 127 -0.07 -8.11 13.29
N ALA A 128 -1.39 -8.19 13.49
CA ALA A 128 -2.02 -9.10 14.45
C ALA A 128 -2.13 -10.55 13.99
N THR A 129 -2.13 -10.83 12.66
CA THR A 129 -2.36 -12.18 12.13
C THR A 129 -1.06 -12.95 11.88
N ASP A 130 -1.08 -14.27 12.07
CA ASP A 130 -0.01 -15.18 11.67
C ASP A 130 -0.25 -15.78 10.28
N GLU A 131 -1.48 -15.77 9.79
CA GLU A 131 -1.87 -16.31 8.49
C GLU A 131 -2.12 -15.17 7.48
N PHE A 132 -1.06 -14.72 6.82
CA PHE A 132 -1.07 -13.52 5.97
C PHE A 132 -0.59 -13.76 4.52
N SER A 133 -0.42 -15.02 4.11
CA SER A 133 0.19 -15.35 2.80
C SER A 133 -0.50 -14.72 1.60
N ASN A 134 -1.83 -14.54 1.65
CA ASN A 134 -2.64 -13.95 0.58
C ASN A 134 -2.97 -12.47 0.82
N PHE A 135 -2.53 -11.88 1.95
CA PHE A 135 -2.86 -10.52 2.36
C PHE A 135 -2.65 -9.48 1.26
N HIS A 136 -1.46 -9.50 0.64
CA HIS A 136 -1.08 -8.53 -0.39
C HIS A 136 -1.99 -8.57 -1.62
N LEU A 137 -2.55 -9.73 -1.98
CA LEU A 137 -3.46 -9.88 -3.11
C LEU A 137 -4.80 -9.23 -2.83
N LEU A 138 -5.41 -9.54 -1.69
CA LEU A 138 -6.68 -8.93 -1.26
C LEU A 138 -6.51 -7.44 -1.00
N PHE A 139 -5.39 -7.03 -0.37
CA PHE A 139 -5.07 -5.62 -0.14
C PHE A 139 -5.05 -4.83 -1.44
N LEU A 140 -4.32 -5.31 -2.46
CA LEU A 140 -4.25 -4.64 -3.76
C LEU A 140 -5.61 -4.62 -4.47
N LEU A 141 -6.34 -5.72 -4.45
CA LEU A 141 -7.68 -5.78 -5.06
C LEU A 141 -8.63 -4.76 -4.40
N ASN A 142 -8.67 -4.69 -3.07
CA ASN A 142 -9.49 -3.70 -2.37
C ASN A 142 -8.98 -2.26 -2.56
N LEU A 143 -7.68 -2.06 -2.71
CA LEU A 143 -7.10 -0.75 -3.02
C LEU A 143 -7.69 -0.18 -4.33
N THR A 144 -7.95 -1.02 -5.35
CA THR A 144 -8.56 -0.58 -6.61
C THR A 144 -9.94 0.06 -6.41
N LYS A 145 -10.69 -0.36 -5.36
CA LYS A 145 -11.98 0.24 -4.99
C LYS A 145 -11.83 1.70 -4.56
N HIS A 146 -10.80 2.00 -3.79
CA HIS A 146 -10.50 3.34 -3.33
C HIS A 146 -9.88 4.23 -4.42
N LEU A 147 -9.31 3.61 -5.46
CA LEU A 147 -8.74 4.29 -6.61
C LEU A 147 -9.70 4.40 -7.80
N GLY A 148 -10.93 3.88 -7.69
CA GLY A 148 -12.00 4.07 -8.66
C GLY A 148 -12.01 3.10 -9.85
N PHE A 149 -11.29 1.97 -9.77
CA PHE A 149 -11.27 0.95 -10.82
C PHE A 149 -11.44 -0.50 -10.29
N TYR A 150 -12.28 -0.66 -9.25
CA TYR A 150 -12.62 -2.00 -8.76
C TYR A 150 -13.35 -2.80 -9.85
N PRO A 151 -13.08 -4.13 -9.99
CA PRO A 151 -13.80 -4.98 -10.92
C PRO A 151 -15.32 -4.86 -10.77
N ASP A 152 -16.03 -4.72 -11.87
CA ASP A 152 -17.49 -4.79 -11.87
C ASP A 152 -17.95 -6.20 -11.50
N THR A 153 -18.82 -6.32 -10.51
CA THR A 153 -19.27 -7.60 -9.98
C THR A 153 -20.66 -8.04 -10.44
N SER A 154 -21.26 -7.32 -11.41
CA SER A 154 -22.62 -7.60 -11.90
C SER A 154 -22.73 -8.95 -12.61
N ASP A 155 -21.66 -9.41 -13.31
CA ASP A 155 -21.68 -10.61 -14.16
C ASP A 155 -20.54 -11.59 -13.87
N THR A 156 -20.24 -11.86 -12.61
CA THR A 156 -19.10 -12.71 -12.20
C THR A 156 -19.14 -14.15 -12.73
N ASN A 157 -20.27 -14.64 -13.24
CA ASN A 157 -20.40 -15.99 -13.80
C ASN A 157 -19.75 -16.17 -15.18
N GLN A 158 -19.34 -15.10 -15.85
CA GLN A 158 -18.74 -15.14 -17.18
C GLN A 158 -17.39 -15.87 -17.19
N MET A 159 -16.97 -16.30 -18.41
CA MET A 159 -15.77 -17.12 -18.61
C MET A 159 -14.48 -16.33 -18.71
N TYR A 160 -14.55 -15.02 -18.86
CA TYR A 160 -13.40 -14.11 -18.98
C TYR A 160 -13.61 -12.88 -18.10
N PHE A 161 -12.51 -12.28 -17.69
CA PHE A 161 -12.45 -10.94 -17.10
C PHE A 161 -11.48 -10.10 -17.93
N ASN A 162 -11.92 -8.95 -18.40
CA ASN A 162 -11.08 -8.06 -19.19
C ASN A 162 -10.41 -7.01 -18.31
N LEU A 163 -9.06 -7.05 -18.26
CA LEU A 163 -8.28 -6.13 -17.45
C LEU A 163 -8.34 -4.68 -17.92
N ASN A 164 -8.66 -4.43 -19.18
CA ASN A 164 -8.66 -3.08 -19.73
C ASN A 164 -9.91 -2.28 -19.31
N ASN A 165 -11.06 -2.94 -19.22
CA ASN A 165 -12.33 -2.28 -18.86
C ASN A 165 -12.90 -2.70 -17.50
N GLY A 166 -12.31 -3.70 -16.82
CA GLY A 166 -12.76 -4.16 -15.52
C GLY A 166 -14.08 -4.95 -15.52
N LEU A 167 -14.49 -5.51 -16.68
CA LEU A 167 -15.77 -6.21 -16.85
C LEU A 167 -15.58 -7.72 -17.04
N PHE A 168 -16.54 -8.50 -16.55
CA PHE A 168 -16.65 -9.91 -16.89
C PHE A 168 -17.32 -10.10 -18.24
N GLN A 169 -16.87 -11.10 -19.05
CA GLN A 169 -17.24 -11.27 -20.44
C GLN A 169 -17.44 -12.74 -20.80
N SER A 170 -18.38 -13.02 -21.71
CA SER A 170 -18.63 -14.38 -22.19
C SER A 170 -17.60 -14.88 -23.20
N LYS A 171 -16.92 -13.96 -23.90
CA LYS A 171 -15.95 -14.27 -24.96
C LYS A 171 -14.62 -13.54 -24.71
N LYS A 172 -13.55 -14.12 -25.24
CA LYS A 172 -12.24 -13.47 -25.28
C LYS A 172 -12.26 -12.37 -26.34
N GLU A 173 -12.16 -11.11 -25.92
CA GLU A 173 -12.21 -9.97 -26.83
C GLU A 173 -10.82 -9.48 -27.27
N ASP A 174 -9.83 -9.56 -26.37
CA ASP A 174 -8.48 -9.06 -26.62
C ASP A 174 -7.41 -9.83 -25.81
N VAL A 175 -6.18 -9.30 -25.82
CA VAL A 175 -5.03 -9.88 -25.11
C VAL A 175 -5.12 -9.68 -23.59
N TYR A 176 -5.98 -8.77 -23.12
CA TYR A 176 -6.20 -8.47 -21.70
C TYR A 176 -7.35 -9.28 -21.09
N SER A 177 -8.00 -10.15 -21.89
CA SER A 177 -9.03 -11.07 -21.40
C SER A 177 -8.40 -12.23 -20.63
N VAL A 178 -8.66 -12.30 -19.33
CA VAL A 178 -8.15 -13.30 -18.39
C VAL A 178 -9.17 -14.42 -18.20
N SER A 179 -8.70 -15.68 -18.16
CA SER A 179 -9.48 -16.87 -17.90
C SER A 179 -8.70 -17.87 -17.04
N GLY A 180 -9.28 -19.04 -16.76
CA GLY A 180 -8.62 -20.11 -16.03
C GLY A 180 -8.32 -19.75 -14.56
N GLU A 181 -7.11 -20.11 -14.10
CA GLU A 181 -6.75 -20.05 -12.68
C GLU A 181 -6.81 -18.63 -12.10
N ASN A 182 -6.27 -17.63 -12.79
CA ASN A 182 -6.30 -16.24 -12.33
C ASN A 182 -7.73 -15.69 -12.24
N LEU A 183 -8.63 -16.08 -13.16
CA LEU A 183 -10.04 -15.72 -13.08
C LEU A 183 -10.71 -16.37 -11.87
N THR A 184 -10.40 -17.64 -11.58
CA THR A 184 -10.91 -18.35 -10.40
C THR A 184 -10.48 -17.66 -9.11
N VAL A 185 -9.18 -17.31 -8.99
CA VAL A 185 -8.65 -16.58 -7.83
C VAL A 185 -9.31 -15.20 -7.69
N LEU A 186 -9.49 -14.47 -8.81
CA LEU A 186 -10.20 -13.18 -8.79
C LEU A 186 -11.61 -13.34 -8.21
N LYS A 187 -12.39 -14.31 -8.70
CA LYS A 187 -13.76 -14.56 -8.22
C LYS A 187 -13.80 -14.94 -6.73
N GLN A 188 -12.82 -15.69 -6.23
CA GLN A 188 -12.71 -16.04 -4.82
C GLN A 188 -12.39 -14.82 -3.93
N LEU A 189 -11.56 -13.90 -4.40
CA LEU A 189 -11.16 -12.71 -3.65
C LEU A 189 -12.21 -11.59 -3.69
N LEU A 190 -13.04 -11.53 -4.74
CA LEU A 190 -14.11 -10.53 -4.85
C LEU A 190 -15.13 -10.72 -3.72
N GLY A 191 -15.39 -9.65 -2.97
CA GLY A 191 -16.30 -9.65 -1.83
C GLY A 191 -15.77 -10.32 -0.55
N THR A 192 -14.56 -10.90 -0.59
CA THR A 192 -13.88 -11.46 0.60
C THR A 192 -13.35 -10.33 1.50
N ASN A 193 -13.33 -10.55 2.79
CA ASN A 193 -12.65 -9.71 3.78
C ASN A 193 -11.38 -10.38 4.30
N PHE A 194 -10.57 -9.65 5.09
CA PHE A 194 -9.33 -10.20 5.63
C PHE A 194 -9.55 -11.39 6.57
N ASP A 195 -10.64 -11.42 7.34
CA ASP A 195 -10.91 -12.48 8.32
C ASP A 195 -11.21 -13.83 7.64
N ASN A 196 -11.79 -13.81 6.44
CA ASN A 196 -12.10 -15.02 5.66
C ASN A 196 -11.00 -15.36 4.63
N LEU A 197 -9.90 -14.58 4.59
CA LEU A 197 -8.84 -14.75 3.61
C LEU A 197 -8.13 -16.11 3.71
N ASN A 198 -8.11 -16.69 4.89
CA ASN A 198 -7.47 -17.98 5.16
C ASN A 198 -8.22 -19.18 4.57
N ASP A 199 -9.49 -19.01 4.17
CA ASP A 199 -10.26 -20.04 3.48
C ASP A 199 -9.78 -20.24 2.03
N ILE A 200 -9.13 -19.21 1.46
CA ILE A 200 -8.58 -19.25 0.11
C ILE A 200 -7.17 -19.82 0.14
N LYS A 201 -7.03 -21.09 -0.30
CA LYS A 201 -5.74 -21.77 -0.33
C LYS A 201 -5.07 -21.61 -1.69
N LEU A 202 -3.99 -20.83 -1.74
CA LEU A 202 -3.17 -20.60 -2.93
C LEU A 202 -1.74 -21.09 -2.69
N ASN A 203 -1.15 -21.77 -3.68
CA ASN A 203 0.27 -22.05 -3.67
C ASN A 203 1.08 -20.81 -4.12
N SER A 204 2.40 -20.85 -3.97
CA SER A 204 3.28 -19.73 -4.31
C SER A 204 3.13 -19.30 -5.78
N LYS A 205 3.07 -20.27 -6.70
CA LYS A 205 2.95 -20.00 -8.15
C LYS A 205 1.65 -19.30 -8.50
N GLN A 206 0.53 -19.70 -7.88
CA GLN A 206 -0.78 -19.06 -8.04
C GLN A 206 -0.75 -17.62 -7.53
N ARG A 207 -0.17 -17.38 -6.33
CA ARG A 207 -0.01 -16.03 -5.79
C ARG A 207 0.79 -15.13 -6.71
N GLN A 208 1.92 -15.61 -7.22
CA GLN A 208 2.78 -14.84 -8.13
C GLN A 208 2.09 -14.52 -9.45
N SER A 209 1.40 -15.51 -10.05
CA SER A 209 0.65 -15.31 -11.30
C SER A 209 -0.46 -14.29 -11.13
N PHE A 210 -1.23 -14.40 -10.05
CA PHE A 210 -2.31 -13.47 -9.75
C PHE A 210 -1.78 -12.06 -9.40
N LEU A 211 -0.69 -11.97 -8.65
CA LEU A 211 -0.03 -10.68 -8.37
C LEU A 211 0.44 -9.99 -9.65
N ALA A 212 1.05 -10.74 -10.57
CA ALA A 212 1.48 -10.19 -11.85
C ALA A 212 0.30 -9.65 -12.68
N MET A 213 -0.83 -10.36 -12.67
CA MET A 213 -2.09 -9.91 -13.27
C MET A 213 -2.62 -8.62 -12.61
N LEU A 214 -2.67 -8.55 -11.28
CA LEU A 214 -3.10 -7.34 -10.57
C LEU A 214 -2.20 -6.13 -10.87
N LEU A 215 -0.88 -6.31 -10.90
CA LEU A 215 0.03 -5.21 -11.24
C LEU A 215 -0.16 -4.72 -12.68
N LEU A 216 -0.46 -5.61 -13.63
CA LEU A 216 -0.86 -5.23 -14.98
C LEU A 216 -2.19 -4.45 -14.97
N TYR A 217 -3.15 -4.86 -14.15
CA TYR A 217 -4.42 -4.16 -13.98
C TYR A 217 -4.20 -2.72 -13.49
N PHE A 218 -3.32 -2.53 -12.50
CA PHE A 218 -2.90 -1.18 -12.06
C PHE A 218 -2.25 -0.36 -13.18
N GLU A 219 -1.37 -0.97 -14.00
CA GLU A 219 -0.73 -0.28 -15.13
C GLU A 219 -1.74 0.20 -16.17
N LEU A 220 -2.75 -0.62 -16.48
CA LEU A 220 -3.78 -0.27 -17.48
C LEU A 220 -4.69 0.88 -17.01
N HIS A 221 -5.01 0.92 -15.71
CA HIS A 221 -5.94 1.93 -15.17
C HIS A 221 -5.25 3.20 -14.67
N LEU A 222 -3.96 3.13 -14.31
CA LEU A 222 -3.20 4.24 -13.75
C LEU A 222 -1.98 4.53 -14.63
N GLY A 223 -2.09 5.49 -15.54
CA GLY A 223 -1.03 5.80 -16.50
C GLY A 223 0.32 6.23 -15.91
N SER A 224 0.36 6.58 -14.61
CA SER A 224 1.59 6.95 -13.89
C SER A 224 2.12 5.82 -13.00
N PHE A 225 1.45 4.68 -12.92
CA PHE A 225 1.87 3.57 -12.07
C PHE A 225 3.23 3.01 -12.52
N LYS A 226 4.08 2.76 -11.53
CA LYS A 226 5.39 2.12 -11.75
C LYS A 226 5.45 0.84 -10.93
N LYS A 227 5.81 -0.27 -11.57
CA LYS A 227 6.06 -1.52 -10.86
C LYS A 227 7.06 -1.34 -9.73
N PRO A 228 6.76 -1.86 -8.53
CA PRO A 228 7.68 -1.80 -7.40
C PRO A 228 9.03 -2.43 -7.72
N LYS A 229 10.11 -1.77 -7.34
CA LYS A 229 11.48 -2.31 -7.49
C LYS A 229 11.71 -3.51 -6.57
N SER A 230 11.04 -3.52 -5.42
CA SER A 230 11.08 -4.62 -4.45
C SER A 230 10.36 -5.88 -4.91
N LEU A 231 9.61 -5.86 -6.01
CA LEU A 231 8.82 -7.01 -6.49
C LEU A 231 9.67 -8.28 -6.67
N GLN A 232 10.90 -8.14 -7.19
CA GLN A 232 11.78 -9.30 -7.38
C GLN A 232 12.17 -9.93 -6.04
N ILE A 233 12.56 -9.11 -5.05
CA ILE A 233 12.91 -9.56 -3.70
C ILE A 233 11.67 -10.16 -3.02
N PHE A 234 10.53 -9.49 -3.14
CA PHE A 234 9.26 -9.97 -2.62
C PHE A 234 8.92 -11.37 -3.13
N ASN A 235 9.01 -11.60 -4.43
CA ASN A 235 8.76 -12.90 -5.04
C ASN A 235 9.74 -13.98 -4.56
N GLN A 236 11.01 -13.65 -4.29
CA GLN A 236 12.00 -14.60 -3.76
C GLN A 236 11.70 -15.00 -2.31
N VAL A 237 11.21 -14.08 -1.51
CA VAL A 237 10.89 -14.33 -0.09
C VAL A 237 9.61 -15.16 0.08
N PHE A 238 8.67 -15.09 -0.88
CA PHE A 238 7.39 -15.82 -0.87
C PHE A 238 7.36 -17.07 -1.76
N ASN A 239 8.51 -17.52 -2.22
CA ASN A 239 8.68 -18.78 -2.97
C ASN A 239 8.65 -20.03 -2.08
#